data_2063dc459883657a3be9d8bc244f420c
#
_entry.id   2063dc459883657a3be9d8bc244f420c
#
_cell.length_a   1.000
_cell.length_b   1.000
_cell.length_c   1.000
_cell.angle_alpha   90.00
_cell.angle_beta   90.00
_cell.angle_gamma   90.00
#
_symmetry.space_group_name_H-M   'P 1'
#
loop_
_entity.id
_entity.type
_entity.pdbx_description
1 polymer ?
#
loop_
_entity_poly.entity_id
_entity_poly.type
_entity_poly.pdbx_seq_one_letter_code
_entity_poly.pdbx_strand_id
1 'polypeptide(L)'
;MPAARQSRHGGFSLLEIVIALGVFAIFVLGIYAGIQTVYRIVYQARVQIIESGILNEQVEFVRNLSYFDVGLENGSPAGVMARTATTTKNGIEFTLTRTVRSIDDPYDGTIGGTPNDTAPADYKLVEIAVICVSCGQKAARTVTTTVAPKYLENNADNGALFIRVFDAAAVPVSGASVHLSAPAANPAIDLTDTTGNDGMLKLVDLPPGVGIYNIAVSKPGYTSEQTRVESESLPNPFHPPASVVAQSVSEVSFTIDRVSSFTASTMDTLC
;
A
#
# COMPACT_ATOMS: atom_id res chain seq x y z
N MET A 1 71.04 -11.58 59.32
CA MET A 1 70.46 -10.36 58.67
C MET A 1 69.97 -10.79 57.30
N PRO A 2 68.66 -10.82 57.00
CA PRO A 2 68.19 -11.17 55.68
C PRO A 2 68.22 -9.92 54.77
N ALA A 3 68.77 -10.10 53.57
CA ALA A 3 68.88 -9.08 52.53
C ALA A 3 67.49 -8.75 51.96
N ALA A 4 67.12 -7.48 52.03
CA ALA A 4 65.88 -6.98 51.40
C ALA A 4 66.02 -7.08 49.88
N ARG A 5 65.11 -7.83 49.26
CA ARG A 5 64.98 -7.98 47.81
C ARG A 5 64.30 -6.67 47.28
N GLN A 6 65.10 -5.76 46.72
CA GLN A 6 64.59 -4.59 46.00
C GLN A 6 63.82 -5.06 44.74
N SER A 7 62.48 -4.86 44.78
CA SER A 7 61.67 -5.02 43.56
C SER A 7 61.99 -3.93 42.55
N ARG A 8 62.52 -4.31 41.42
CA ARG A 8 62.72 -3.39 40.26
C ARG A 8 61.31 -3.08 39.69
N HIS A 9 60.86 -1.91 39.90
CA HIS A 9 59.70 -1.37 39.14
C HIS A 9 60.16 -1.10 37.70
N GLY A 10 59.84 -1.94 36.76
CA GLY A 10 60.03 -1.69 35.34
C GLY A 10 59.06 -0.56 34.90
N GLY A 11 59.62 0.49 34.29
CA GLY A 11 58.81 1.56 33.66
C GLY A 11 58.23 1.07 32.34
N PHE A 12 57.06 1.60 31.97
CA PHE A 12 56.42 1.32 30.68
C PHE A 12 57.26 1.84 29.51
N SER A 13 57.32 1.08 28.43
CA SER A 13 57.92 1.55 27.20
C SER A 13 56.98 2.48 26.42
N LEU A 14 57.50 3.42 25.66
CA LEU A 14 56.73 4.34 24.82
C LEU A 14 55.82 3.54 23.85
N LEU A 15 56.31 2.43 23.28
CA LEU A 15 55.58 1.56 22.42
C LEU A 15 54.35 0.92 23.10
N GLU A 16 54.52 0.48 24.34
CA GLU A 16 53.46 -0.14 25.12
C GLU A 16 52.32 0.85 25.41
N ILE A 17 52.66 2.12 25.71
CA ILE A 17 51.70 3.20 25.90
C ILE A 17 50.92 3.47 24.62
N VAL A 18 51.58 3.53 23.45
CA VAL A 18 50.92 3.76 22.15
C VAL A 18 49.96 2.61 21.80
N ILE A 19 50.41 1.36 22.02
CA ILE A 19 49.54 0.19 21.79
C ILE A 19 48.35 0.23 22.76
N ALA A 20 48.57 0.49 24.04
CA ALA A 20 47.48 0.57 25.02
C ALA A 20 46.46 1.66 24.69
N LEU A 21 46.89 2.85 24.23
CA LEU A 21 46.03 3.92 23.76
C LEU A 21 45.25 3.53 22.53
N GLY A 22 45.87 2.83 21.57
CA GLY A 22 45.21 2.32 20.38
C GLY A 22 44.09 1.32 20.71
N VAL A 23 44.37 0.34 21.57
CA VAL A 23 43.39 -0.64 22.04
C VAL A 23 42.28 0.05 22.84
N PHE A 24 42.60 0.99 23.70
CA PHE A 24 41.60 1.78 24.46
C PHE A 24 40.67 2.57 23.52
N ALA A 25 41.22 3.22 22.49
CA ALA A 25 40.42 3.97 21.52
C ALA A 25 39.40 3.06 20.79
N ILE A 26 39.85 1.89 20.33
CA ILE A 26 38.96 0.89 19.68
C ILE A 26 37.83 0.45 20.64
N PHE A 27 38.18 0.21 21.90
CA PHE A 27 37.21 -0.21 22.93
C PHE A 27 36.16 0.87 23.19
N VAL A 28 36.57 2.13 23.31
CA VAL A 28 35.66 3.29 23.51
C VAL A 28 34.74 3.46 22.28
N LEU A 29 35.26 3.35 21.06
CA LEU A 29 34.45 3.42 19.84
C LEU A 29 33.42 2.29 19.79
N GLY A 30 33.80 1.08 20.19
CA GLY A 30 32.89 -0.07 20.27
C GLY A 30 31.74 0.15 21.25
N ILE A 31 32.05 0.67 22.46
CA ILE A 31 31.02 1.00 23.46
C ILE A 31 30.10 2.11 22.93
N TYR A 32 30.66 3.16 22.32
CA TYR A 32 29.86 4.26 21.77
C TYR A 32 28.89 3.76 20.69
N ALA A 33 29.37 2.95 19.74
CA ALA A 33 28.53 2.33 18.70
C ALA A 33 27.41 1.44 19.29
N GLY A 34 27.74 0.68 20.35
CA GLY A 34 26.78 -0.14 21.07
C GLY A 34 25.66 0.70 21.71
N ILE A 35 26.02 1.78 22.40
CA ILE A 35 25.08 2.71 23.03
C ILE A 35 24.15 3.33 21.97
N GLN A 36 24.70 3.82 20.84
CA GLN A 36 23.90 4.38 19.75
C GLN A 36 22.91 3.37 19.18
N THR A 37 23.32 2.12 19.07
CA THR A 37 22.44 1.03 18.61
C THR A 37 21.27 0.78 19.57
N VAL A 38 21.53 0.75 20.88
CA VAL A 38 20.50 0.60 21.91
C VAL A 38 19.49 1.75 21.85
N TYR A 39 19.96 3.00 21.78
CA TYR A 39 19.05 4.14 21.67
C TYR A 39 18.17 4.07 20.44
N ARG A 40 18.70 3.66 19.28
CA ARG A 40 17.94 3.47 18.05
C ARG A 40 16.86 2.40 18.21
N ILE A 41 17.19 1.27 18.79
CA ILE A 41 16.24 0.17 19.03
C ILE A 41 15.13 0.61 19.98
N VAL A 42 15.44 1.27 21.07
CA VAL A 42 14.46 1.79 22.03
C VAL A 42 13.53 2.81 21.38
N TYR A 43 14.09 3.74 20.58
CA TYR A 43 13.29 4.70 19.84
C TYR A 43 12.33 4.01 18.84
N GLN A 44 12.82 3.06 18.04
CA GLN A 44 12.00 2.31 17.10
C GLN A 44 10.89 1.51 17.82
N ALA A 45 11.22 0.86 18.94
CA ALA A 45 10.22 0.14 19.73
C ALA A 45 9.13 1.08 20.26
N ARG A 46 9.49 2.28 20.72
CA ARG A 46 8.54 3.31 21.15
C ARG A 46 7.59 3.73 20.01
N VAL A 47 8.13 4.00 18.80
CA VAL A 47 7.33 4.35 17.62
C VAL A 47 6.34 3.23 17.31
N GLN A 48 6.79 1.98 17.31
CA GLN A 48 5.93 0.82 17.02
C GLN A 48 4.78 0.63 18.02
N ILE A 49 5.02 0.91 19.30
CA ILE A 49 3.97 0.86 20.33
C ILE A 49 2.91 1.93 20.07
N ILE A 50 3.35 3.15 19.72
CA ILE A 50 2.43 4.25 19.41
C ILE A 50 1.59 3.92 18.17
N GLU A 51 2.20 3.40 17.10
CA GLU A 51 1.50 2.95 15.89
C GLU A 51 0.44 1.90 16.19
N SER A 52 0.78 0.90 16.99
CA SER A 52 -0.17 -0.14 17.40
C SER A 52 -1.34 0.46 18.20
N GLY A 53 -1.07 1.46 19.04
CA GLY A 53 -2.11 2.20 19.75
C GLY A 53 -3.03 2.97 18.81
N ILE A 54 -2.46 3.66 17.80
CA ILE A 54 -3.23 4.40 16.78
C ILE A 54 -4.08 3.41 15.97
N LEU A 55 -3.51 2.29 15.51
CA LEU A 55 -4.25 1.28 14.74
C LEU A 55 -5.43 0.72 15.54
N ASN A 56 -5.25 0.39 16.82
CA ASN A 56 -6.33 -0.07 17.68
C ASN A 56 -7.41 1.00 17.86
N GLU A 57 -7.04 2.26 18.07
CA GLU A 57 -7.99 3.39 18.16
C GLU A 57 -8.82 3.49 16.87
N GLN A 58 -8.18 3.33 15.70
CA GLN A 58 -8.87 3.39 14.41
C GLN A 58 -9.78 2.18 14.16
N VAL A 59 -9.38 0.98 14.56
CA VAL A 59 -10.24 -0.21 14.46
C VAL A 59 -11.49 -0.05 15.32
N GLU A 60 -11.35 0.45 16.55
CA GLU A 60 -12.50 0.71 17.41
C GLU A 60 -13.38 1.87 16.87
N PHE A 61 -12.78 2.88 16.27
CA PHE A 61 -13.53 3.91 15.56
C PHE A 61 -14.39 3.30 14.45
N VAL A 62 -13.82 2.46 13.57
CA VAL A 62 -14.56 1.79 12.49
C VAL A 62 -15.68 0.90 13.03
N ARG A 63 -15.41 0.14 14.10
CA ARG A 63 -16.41 -0.75 14.72
C ARG A 63 -17.60 -0.02 15.35
N ASN A 64 -17.40 1.22 15.74
CA ASN A 64 -18.48 2.07 16.30
C ASN A 64 -19.29 2.81 15.25
N LEU A 65 -18.87 2.79 13.97
CA LEU A 65 -19.65 3.36 12.88
C LEU A 65 -20.83 2.45 12.50
N SER A 66 -21.88 3.05 11.94
CA SER A 66 -22.92 2.27 11.26
C SER A 66 -22.33 1.66 9.98
N TYR A 67 -22.90 0.54 9.49
CA TYR A 67 -22.46 -0.08 8.25
C TYR A 67 -22.42 0.91 7.08
N PHE A 68 -23.44 1.78 6.97
CA PHE A 68 -23.54 2.76 5.89
C PHE A 68 -22.51 3.89 6.00
N ASP A 69 -22.05 4.21 7.21
CA ASP A 69 -21.02 5.21 7.45
C ASP A 69 -19.59 4.68 7.23
N VAL A 70 -19.43 3.35 7.22
CA VAL A 70 -18.14 2.72 6.91
C VAL A 70 -17.86 2.85 5.42
N GLY A 71 -17.05 3.79 5.05
CA GLY A 71 -16.68 4.11 3.67
C GLY A 71 -15.83 5.38 3.64
N LEU A 72 -15.39 5.75 2.47
CA LEU A 72 -14.54 6.92 2.28
C LEU A 72 -15.36 8.13 1.84
N GLU A 73 -15.00 9.30 2.35
CA GLU A 73 -15.46 10.56 1.78
C GLU A 73 -15.05 10.64 0.31
N ASN A 74 -16.03 10.87 -0.57
CA ASN A 74 -15.85 10.92 -2.03
C ASN A 74 -15.21 9.61 -2.60
N GLY A 75 -15.57 8.46 -2.04
CA GLY A 75 -15.08 7.15 -2.47
C GLY A 75 -16.19 6.13 -2.68
N SER A 76 -15.83 4.93 -3.10
CA SER A 76 -16.71 3.77 -3.15
C SER A 76 -16.06 2.62 -2.36
N PRO A 77 -16.76 2.04 -1.36
CA PRO A 77 -18.05 2.51 -0.83
C PRO A 77 -17.95 3.89 -0.19
N ALA A 78 -19.02 4.68 -0.35
CA ALA A 78 -19.14 6.00 0.26
C ALA A 78 -19.32 5.90 1.77
N GLY A 79 -18.82 6.89 2.51
CA GLY A 79 -18.94 6.95 3.96
C GLY A 79 -18.35 8.22 4.54
N VAL A 80 -18.05 8.19 5.84
CA VAL A 80 -17.62 9.38 6.59
C VAL A 80 -16.13 9.45 6.89
N MET A 81 -15.35 8.48 6.41
CA MET A 81 -13.92 8.43 6.70
C MET A 81 -13.09 9.15 5.66
N ALA A 82 -12.24 10.08 6.07
CA ALA A 82 -11.24 10.65 5.19
C ALA A 82 -10.22 9.57 4.79
N ARG A 83 -9.86 9.50 3.51
CA ARG A 83 -8.85 8.56 2.98
C ARG A 83 -7.51 8.71 3.69
N THR A 84 -7.07 9.94 3.87
CA THR A 84 -5.79 10.25 4.52
C THR A 84 -6.03 11.23 5.66
N ALA A 85 -5.37 11.00 6.79
CA ALA A 85 -5.40 11.89 7.94
C ALA A 85 -4.02 11.90 8.61
N THR A 86 -3.70 13.00 9.29
CA THR A 86 -2.51 13.10 10.13
C THR A 86 -2.91 13.13 11.60
N THR A 87 -2.10 12.54 12.46
CA THR A 87 -2.28 12.58 13.91
C THR A 87 -0.93 12.72 14.61
N THR A 88 -0.91 13.50 15.67
CA THR A 88 0.31 13.69 16.49
C THR A 88 0.13 12.99 17.83
N LYS A 89 1.00 12.04 18.14
CA LYS A 89 1.05 11.33 19.43
C LYS A 89 2.46 11.45 20.02
N ASN A 90 2.53 11.89 21.27
CA ASN A 90 3.82 12.10 21.99
C ASN A 90 4.84 12.96 21.23
N GLY A 91 4.37 13.98 20.50
CA GLY A 91 5.21 14.88 19.70
C GLY A 91 5.73 14.30 18.39
N ILE A 92 5.24 13.12 17.99
CA ILE A 92 5.56 12.46 16.71
C ILE A 92 4.33 12.51 15.82
N GLU A 93 4.52 12.94 14.57
CA GLU A 93 3.47 12.98 13.56
C GLU A 93 3.40 11.65 12.79
N PHE A 94 2.18 11.15 12.63
CA PHE A 94 1.86 9.94 11.88
C PHE A 94 0.85 10.25 10.79
N THR A 95 1.06 9.67 9.62
CA THR A 95 0.10 9.68 8.53
C THR A 95 -0.69 8.38 8.55
N LEU A 96 -2.02 8.51 8.53
CA LEU A 96 -2.96 7.40 8.40
C LEU A 96 -3.47 7.37 6.97
N THR A 97 -3.60 6.18 6.40
CA THR A 97 -4.29 5.94 5.13
C THR A 97 -5.32 4.86 5.34
N ARG A 98 -6.55 5.09 4.85
CA ARG A 98 -7.65 4.14 4.96
C ARG A 98 -8.10 3.72 3.57
N THR A 99 -8.30 2.42 3.39
CA THR A 99 -8.89 1.83 2.19
C THR A 99 -10.10 1.03 2.61
N VAL A 100 -11.21 1.20 1.89
CA VAL A 100 -12.45 0.45 2.14
C VAL A 100 -12.88 -0.18 0.83
N ARG A 101 -13.25 -1.46 0.88
CA ARG A 101 -13.77 -2.22 -0.26
C ARG A 101 -15.01 -3.00 0.16
N SER A 102 -16.01 -3.04 -0.72
CA SER A 102 -17.09 -4.01 -0.62
C SER A 102 -16.60 -5.37 -1.12
N ILE A 103 -16.93 -6.42 -0.42
CA ILE A 103 -16.55 -7.81 -0.73
C ILE A 103 -17.81 -8.58 -1.03
N ASP A 104 -17.75 -9.33 -2.12
CA ASP A 104 -18.74 -10.31 -2.58
C ASP A 104 -18.25 -11.69 -2.09
N ASP A 105 -18.95 -12.28 -1.12
CA ASP A 105 -18.61 -13.58 -0.53
C ASP A 105 -19.36 -14.69 -1.28
N PRO A 106 -18.69 -15.75 -1.71
CA PRO A 106 -19.34 -16.80 -2.51
C PRO A 106 -20.35 -17.68 -1.74
N TYR A 107 -20.66 -17.37 -0.49
CA TYR A 107 -21.54 -18.20 0.34
C TYR A 107 -22.99 -18.27 -0.17
N ASP A 108 -23.55 -17.16 -0.62
CA ASP A 108 -24.90 -17.03 -1.19
C ASP A 108 -24.90 -16.83 -2.71
N GLY A 109 -23.73 -16.80 -3.31
CA GLY A 109 -23.49 -16.64 -4.73
C GLY A 109 -22.40 -15.61 -4.99
N THR A 110 -22.28 -15.20 -6.23
CA THR A 110 -21.45 -14.05 -6.62
C THR A 110 -22.13 -13.34 -7.78
N ILE A 111 -21.90 -12.05 -7.92
CA ILE A 111 -22.42 -11.29 -9.06
C ILE A 111 -21.92 -11.93 -10.38
N GLY A 112 -22.85 -12.25 -11.27
CA GLY A 112 -22.56 -12.98 -12.52
C GLY A 112 -22.17 -14.45 -12.33
N GLY A 113 -22.27 -14.99 -11.13
CA GLY A 113 -22.00 -16.40 -10.79
C GLY A 113 -23.22 -17.32 -10.93
N THR A 114 -23.11 -18.52 -10.36
CA THR A 114 -24.22 -19.48 -10.25
C THR A 114 -24.21 -20.09 -8.84
N PRO A 115 -25.18 -19.72 -7.96
CA PRO A 115 -26.22 -18.73 -8.18
C PRO A 115 -25.68 -17.33 -8.43
N ASN A 116 -26.47 -16.50 -9.14
CA ASN A 116 -26.13 -15.09 -9.30
C ASN A 116 -26.59 -14.31 -8.08
N ASP A 117 -25.65 -13.66 -7.41
CA ASP A 117 -25.97 -12.72 -6.36
C ASP A 117 -26.37 -11.36 -6.96
N THR A 118 -27.47 -10.80 -6.46
CA THR A 118 -27.99 -9.48 -6.87
C THR A 118 -27.69 -8.39 -5.84
N ALA A 119 -27.07 -8.75 -4.71
CA ALA A 119 -26.66 -7.85 -3.64
C ALA A 119 -25.21 -8.09 -3.21
N PRO A 120 -24.22 -7.95 -4.12
CA PRO A 120 -22.85 -8.48 -3.98
C PRO A 120 -21.98 -7.75 -2.96
N ALA A 121 -22.54 -6.96 -2.07
CA ALA A 121 -21.83 -6.22 -1.04
C ALA A 121 -22.07 -6.80 0.36
N ASP A 122 -21.64 -8.04 0.59
CA ASP A 122 -21.87 -8.81 1.81
C ASP A 122 -21.24 -8.15 3.05
N TYR A 123 -20.04 -7.70 2.89
CA TYR A 123 -19.34 -6.97 3.96
C TYR A 123 -18.32 -5.98 3.38
N LYS A 124 -17.90 -5.05 4.23
CA LYS A 124 -16.84 -4.09 3.91
C LYS A 124 -15.54 -4.52 4.57
N LEU A 125 -14.47 -4.63 3.78
CA LEU A 125 -13.11 -4.80 4.24
C LEU A 125 -12.48 -3.42 4.39
N VAL A 126 -12.05 -3.10 5.60
CA VAL A 126 -11.35 -1.84 5.91
C VAL A 126 -9.90 -2.15 6.21
N GLU A 127 -8.99 -1.57 5.44
CA GLU A 127 -7.56 -1.58 5.70
C GLU A 127 -7.13 -0.20 6.20
N ILE A 128 -6.37 -0.19 7.29
CA ILE A 128 -5.84 1.03 7.90
C ILE A 128 -4.33 0.89 7.96
N ALA A 129 -3.64 1.82 7.33
CA ALA A 129 -2.20 1.92 7.34
C ALA A 129 -1.75 3.14 8.14
N VAL A 130 -0.70 3.00 8.94
CA VAL A 130 -0.06 4.10 9.67
C VAL A 130 1.43 4.11 9.38
N ILE A 131 1.99 5.28 9.17
CA ILE A 131 3.42 5.47 8.93
C ILE A 131 3.92 6.75 9.63
N CYS A 132 5.11 6.65 10.23
CA CYS A 132 5.88 7.80 10.68
C CYS A 132 6.99 8.10 9.66
N VAL A 133 6.76 9.05 8.76
CA VAL A 133 7.73 9.43 7.71
C VAL A 133 9.01 10.01 8.32
N SER A 134 8.87 10.87 9.33
CA SER A 134 9.99 11.53 10.02
C SER A 134 10.85 10.58 10.87
N CYS A 135 10.37 9.36 11.16
CA CYS A 135 11.09 8.36 11.93
C CYS A 135 12.04 7.48 11.10
N GLY A 136 12.15 7.72 9.79
CA GLY A 136 12.95 6.90 8.87
C GLY A 136 12.32 5.53 8.57
N GLN A 137 11.02 5.42 8.73
CA GLN A 137 10.26 4.21 8.42
C GLN A 137 10.12 4.04 6.90
N LYS A 138 10.32 2.81 6.41
CA LYS A 138 10.26 2.50 4.96
C LYS A 138 8.93 1.89 4.53
N ALA A 139 8.16 1.34 5.47
CA ALA A 139 6.88 0.69 5.21
C ALA A 139 5.88 1.06 6.30
N ALA A 140 4.63 1.28 5.92
CA ALA A 140 3.53 1.48 6.84
C ALA A 140 3.22 0.19 7.61
N ARG A 141 2.68 0.32 8.82
CA ARG A 141 2.02 -0.77 9.53
C ARG A 141 0.55 -0.78 9.16
N THR A 142 0.03 -1.95 8.87
CA THR A 142 -1.36 -2.14 8.46
C THR A 142 -2.12 -3.03 9.42
N VAL A 143 -3.42 -2.78 9.51
CA VAL A 143 -4.40 -3.66 10.13
C VAL A 143 -5.63 -3.71 9.24
N THR A 144 -6.28 -4.86 9.17
CA THR A 144 -7.54 -5.04 8.47
C THR A 144 -8.65 -5.39 9.45
N THR A 145 -9.86 -4.92 9.16
CA THR A 145 -11.09 -5.31 9.89
C THR A 145 -12.24 -5.41 8.89
N THR A 146 -13.21 -6.26 9.20
CA THR A 146 -14.43 -6.43 8.42
C THR A 146 -15.62 -5.85 9.16
N VAL A 147 -16.56 -5.28 8.40
CA VAL A 147 -17.83 -4.76 8.92
C VAL A 147 -18.94 -5.32 8.06
N ALA A 148 -19.80 -6.15 8.66
CA ALA A 148 -20.99 -6.71 8.00
C ALA A 148 -22.25 -5.91 8.36
N PRO A 149 -23.27 -5.86 7.49
CA PRO A 149 -24.55 -5.27 7.79
C PRO A 149 -25.26 -6.07 8.90
N LYS A 150 -26.06 -5.37 9.73
CA LYS A 150 -26.82 -6.02 10.80
C LYS A 150 -28.09 -6.72 10.32
N TYR A 151 -28.50 -6.46 9.09
CA TYR A 151 -29.73 -6.95 8.47
C TYR A 151 -29.39 -7.50 7.08
N LEU A 152 -30.35 -8.22 6.47
CA LEU A 152 -30.24 -8.67 5.10
C LEU A 152 -29.94 -7.50 4.16
N GLU A 153 -29.09 -7.77 3.19
CA GLU A 153 -28.67 -6.83 2.17
C GLU A 153 -29.85 -6.32 1.36
N ASN A 154 -29.78 -5.08 0.94
CA ASN A 154 -30.73 -4.56 -0.05
C ASN A 154 -30.11 -4.75 -1.45
N ASN A 155 -30.94 -5.16 -2.40
CA ASN A 155 -30.57 -5.13 -3.81
C ASN A 155 -30.13 -3.72 -4.17
N ALA A 156 -28.84 -3.54 -4.39
CA ALA A 156 -28.29 -2.27 -4.84
C ALA A 156 -28.43 -2.18 -6.37
N ASP A 157 -28.81 -1.01 -6.89
CA ASP A 157 -28.77 -0.74 -8.33
C ASP A 157 -27.33 -0.55 -8.85
N ASN A 158 -26.35 -1.03 -8.10
CA ASN A 158 -24.94 -0.95 -8.42
C ASN A 158 -24.50 -2.17 -9.26
N GLY A 159 -23.33 -2.06 -9.87
CA GLY A 159 -22.73 -3.13 -10.67
C GLY A 159 -21.32 -3.46 -10.22
N ALA A 160 -20.64 -4.30 -10.98
CA ALA A 160 -19.25 -4.65 -10.75
C ALA A 160 -18.37 -4.35 -11.96
N LEU A 161 -17.10 -4.02 -11.69
CA LEU A 161 -16.07 -3.82 -12.69
C LEU A 161 -14.87 -4.72 -12.38
N PHE A 162 -14.61 -5.67 -13.27
CA PHE A 162 -13.47 -6.55 -13.19
C PHE A 162 -12.39 -6.07 -14.16
N ILE A 163 -11.22 -5.81 -13.61
CA ILE A 163 -10.07 -5.30 -14.37
C ILE A 163 -9.01 -6.40 -14.39
N ARG A 164 -8.71 -6.91 -15.59
CA ARG A 164 -7.65 -7.91 -15.82
C ARG A 164 -6.40 -7.26 -16.35
N VAL A 165 -5.26 -7.68 -15.85
CA VAL A 165 -3.95 -7.21 -16.29
C VAL A 165 -3.09 -8.39 -16.70
N PHE A 166 -2.60 -8.36 -17.94
CA PHE A 166 -1.74 -9.39 -18.53
C PHE A 166 -0.41 -8.77 -19.01
N ASP A 167 0.58 -9.62 -19.21
CA ASP A 167 1.76 -9.26 -20.00
C ASP A 167 1.57 -9.64 -21.49
N ALA A 168 2.57 -9.34 -22.34
CA ALA A 168 2.53 -9.66 -23.76
C ALA A 168 2.46 -11.17 -24.07
N ALA A 169 2.76 -12.04 -23.11
CA ALA A 169 2.62 -13.49 -23.21
C ALA A 169 1.26 -13.98 -22.68
N ALA A 170 0.31 -13.08 -22.40
CA ALA A 170 -0.97 -13.35 -21.76
C ALA A 170 -0.87 -13.98 -20.36
N VAL A 171 0.27 -13.78 -19.66
CA VAL A 171 0.43 -14.22 -18.27
C VAL A 171 -0.16 -13.14 -17.35
N PRO A 172 -0.98 -13.51 -16.35
CA PRO A 172 -1.54 -12.57 -15.40
C PRO A 172 -0.47 -11.79 -14.64
N VAL A 173 -0.64 -10.48 -14.52
CA VAL A 173 0.28 -9.61 -13.79
C VAL A 173 -0.29 -9.30 -12.41
N SER A 174 0.18 -10.02 -11.38
CA SER A 174 -0.19 -9.75 -9.99
C SER A 174 0.48 -8.50 -9.44
N GLY A 175 -0.17 -7.81 -8.49
CA GLY A 175 0.39 -6.62 -7.83
C GLY A 175 0.59 -5.42 -8.77
N ALA A 176 -0.12 -5.37 -9.90
CA ALA A 176 -0.20 -4.16 -10.72
C ALA A 176 -1.09 -3.14 -10.01
N SER A 177 -0.62 -1.92 -9.88
CA SER A 177 -1.39 -0.80 -9.34
C SER A 177 -2.43 -0.36 -10.36
N VAL A 178 -3.68 -0.31 -9.95
CA VAL A 178 -4.82 0.14 -10.75
C VAL A 178 -5.41 1.36 -10.07
N HIS A 179 -5.38 2.49 -10.75
CA HIS A 179 -6.06 3.71 -10.34
C HIS A 179 -7.37 3.83 -11.10
N LEU A 180 -8.48 3.87 -10.39
CA LEU A 180 -9.84 4.05 -10.92
C LEU A 180 -10.36 5.43 -10.54
N SER A 181 -10.76 6.23 -11.53
CA SER A 181 -11.33 7.56 -11.34
C SER A 181 -12.62 7.73 -12.14
N ALA A 182 -13.70 8.06 -11.45
CA ALA A 182 -14.99 8.36 -12.05
C ALA A 182 -15.63 9.57 -11.34
N PRO A 183 -15.18 10.81 -11.63
CA PRO A 183 -15.69 12.01 -10.98
C PRO A 183 -17.14 12.33 -11.33
N ALA A 184 -17.66 11.78 -12.43
CA ALA A 184 -19.07 11.93 -12.81
C ALA A 184 -20.00 10.88 -12.17
N ALA A 185 -19.46 9.88 -11.46
CA ALA A 185 -20.25 8.93 -10.71
C ALA A 185 -20.86 9.57 -9.44
N ASN A 186 -21.92 8.98 -8.92
CA ASN A 186 -22.52 9.41 -7.67
C ASN A 186 -22.68 8.22 -6.70
N PRO A 187 -21.84 8.12 -5.65
CA PRO A 187 -20.77 9.06 -5.29
C PRO A 187 -19.61 9.06 -6.30
N ALA A 188 -18.87 10.16 -6.36
CA ALA A 188 -17.65 10.24 -7.17
C ALA A 188 -16.60 9.23 -6.66
N ILE A 189 -15.87 8.61 -7.60
CA ILE A 189 -14.91 7.55 -7.29
C ILE A 189 -13.50 8.01 -7.62
N ASP A 190 -12.61 7.81 -6.69
CA ASP A 190 -11.16 7.96 -6.86
C ASP A 190 -10.48 6.97 -5.91
N LEU A 191 -10.06 5.83 -6.44
CA LEU A 191 -9.42 4.76 -5.68
C LEU A 191 -8.20 4.20 -6.40
N THR A 192 -7.26 3.71 -5.61
CA THR A 192 -6.13 2.93 -6.12
C THR A 192 -6.06 1.62 -5.36
N ASP A 193 -5.98 0.52 -6.09
CA ASP A 193 -5.82 -0.83 -5.54
C ASP A 193 -4.87 -1.65 -6.42
N THR A 194 -4.62 -2.89 -6.07
CA THR A 194 -3.68 -3.76 -6.79
C THR A 194 -4.36 -5.04 -7.25
N THR A 195 -3.90 -5.56 -8.41
CA THR A 195 -4.36 -6.85 -8.91
C THR A 195 -3.93 -8.01 -7.99
N GLY A 196 -4.81 -8.98 -7.82
CA GLY A 196 -4.56 -10.23 -7.11
C GLY A 196 -3.55 -11.14 -7.82
N ASN A 197 -3.32 -12.33 -7.27
CA ASN A 197 -2.41 -13.32 -7.85
C ASN A 197 -2.87 -13.84 -9.22
N ASP A 198 -4.15 -13.72 -9.53
CA ASP A 198 -4.77 -14.04 -10.81
C ASP A 198 -4.69 -12.89 -11.84
N GLY A 199 -4.03 -11.81 -11.51
CA GLY A 199 -3.94 -10.60 -12.34
C GLY A 199 -5.25 -9.82 -12.42
N MET A 200 -6.23 -10.09 -11.55
CA MET A 200 -7.52 -9.41 -11.53
C MET A 200 -7.65 -8.48 -10.33
N LEU A 201 -8.33 -7.37 -10.57
CA LEU A 201 -8.92 -6.53 -9.53
C LEU A 201 -10.43 -6.57 -9.72
N LYS A 202 -11.15 -7.05 -8.70
CA LYS A 202 -12.62 -7.14 -8.69
C LYS A 202 -13.15 -6.02 -7.81
N LEU A 203 -13.91 -5.12 -8.41
CA LEU A 203 -14.56 -4.01 -7.72
C LEU A 203 -16.06 -4.21 -7.83
N VAL A 204 -16.70 -4.42 -6.70
CA VAL A 204 -18.16 -4.59 -6.58
C VAL A 204 -18.77 -3.32 -5.97
N ASP A 205 -20.09 -3.18 -6.08
CA ASP A 205 -20.85 -2.07 -5.51
C ASP A 205 -20.46 -0.69 -6.13
N LEU A 206 -20.22 -0.69 -7.45
CA LEU A 206 -19.93 0.53 -8.19
C LEU A 206 -21.21 1.15 -8.78
N PRO A 207 -21.40 2.48 -8.70
CA PRO A 207 -22.51 3.15 -9.34
C PRO A 207 -22.54 2.88 -10.85
N PRO A 208 -23.71 2.64 -11.46
CA PRO A 208 -23.80 2.46 -12.90
C PRO A 208 -23.44 3.74 -13.64
N GLY A 209 -22.79 3.60 -14.81
CA GLY A 209 -22.44 4.75 -15.64
C GLY A 209 -21.79 4.31 -16.94
N VAL A 210 -22.08 5.02 -17.99
CA VAL A 210 -21.61 4.72 -19.34
C VAL A 210 -20.42 5.58 -19.70
N GLY A 211 -19.25 4.98 -19.91
CA GLY A 211 -18.03 5.66 -20.37
C GLY A 211 -17.48 6.69 -19.38
N ILE A 212 -17.67 6.50 -18.08
CA ILE A 212 -17.25 7.46 -17.06
C ILE A 212 -16.08 6.96 -16.19
N TYR A 213 -15.73 5.67 -16.29
CA TYR A 213 -14.69 5.04 -15.48
C TYR A 213 -13.33 5.10 -16.18
N ASN A 214 -12.49 6.01 -15.74
CA ASN A 214 -11.11 6.13 -16.20
C ASN A 214 -10.23 5.19 -15.38
N ILE A 215 -9.41 4.38 -16.05
CA ILE A 215 -8.55 3.38 -15.45
C ILE A 215 -7.12 3.64 -15.89
N ALA A 216 -6.19 3.65 -14.96
CA ALA A 216 -4.76 3.66 -15.25
C ALA A 216 -4.08 2.48 -14.53
N VAL A 217 -3.30 1.71 -15.26
CA VAL A 217 -2.60 0.53 -14.77
C VAL A 217 -1.10 0.74 -14.87
N SER A 218 -0.39 0.45 -13.80
CA SER A 218 1.07 0.57 -13.75
C SER A 218 1.68 -0.46 -12.80
N LYS A 219 2.95 -0.81 -13.06
CA LYS A 219 3.74 -1.64 -12.14
C LYS A 219 5.22 -1.25 -12.29
N PRO A 220 6.00 -1.13 -11.20
CA PRO A 220 7.43 -0.88 -11.29
C PRO A 220 8.14 -1.91 -12.17
N GLY A 221 8.93 -1.45 -13.17
CA GLY A 221 9.62 -2.31 -14.12
C GLY A 221 8.76 -2.81 -15.28
N TYR A 222 7.53 -2.31 -15.42
CA TYR A 222 6.62 -2.58 -16.54
C TYR A 222 6.25 -1.27 -17.24
N THR A 223 5.72 -1.38 -18.45
CA THR A 223 5.02 -0.28 -19.12
C THR A 223 3.75 0.06 -18.34
N SER A 224 3.13 1.18 -18.66
CA SER A 224 1.82 1.57 -18.12
C SER A 224 0.81 1.66 -19.24
N GLU A 225 -0.46 1.41 -18.92
CA GLU A 225 -1.57 1.58 -19.82
C GLU A 225 -2.74 2.26 -19.12
N GLN A 226 -3.59 2.95 -19.91
CA GLN A 226 -4.74 3.69 -19.37
C GLN A 226 -5.86 3.81 -20.39
N THR A 227 -7.07 4.03 -19.89
CA THR A 227 -8.19 4.48 -20.73
C THR A 227 -7.94 5.90 -21.25
N ARG A 228 -8.47 6.18 -22.42
CA ARG A 228 -8.38 7.50 -23.05
C ARG A 228 -9.76 7.92 -23.55
N VAL A 229 -10.12 9.15 -23.24
CA VAL A 229 -11.36 9.74 -23.75
C VAL A 229 -11.20 10.01 -25.23
N GLU A 230 -12.27 9.76 -25.99
CA GLU A 230 -12.34 10.11 -27.41
C GLU A 230 -12.13 11.63 -27.61
N SER A 231 -11.34 12.00 -28.62
CA SER A 231 -11.04 13.38 -28.96
C SER A 231 -10.83 13.52 -30.48
N GLU A 232 -10.80 14.75 -30.98
CA GLU A 232 -10.52 14.99 -32.40
C GLU A 232 -9.17 14.40 -32.85
N SER A 233 -8.17 14.39 -31.96
CA SER A 233 -6.84 13.80 -32.24
C SER A 233 -6.80 12.28 -32.00
N LEU A 234 -7.78 11.71 -31.30
CA LEU A 234 -7.89 10.29 -30.99
C LEU A 234 -9.36 9.85 -31.07
N PRO A 235 -9.94 9.75 -32.28
CA PRO A 235 -11.36 9.47 -32.47
C PRO A 235 -11.77 8.03 -32.10
N ASN A 236 -10.82 7.09 -32.03
CA ASN A 236 -11.06 5.70 -31.66
C ASN A 236 -9.95 5.24 -30.69
N PRO A 237 -10.03 5.57 -29.40
CA PRO A 237 -9.08 5.09 -28.42
C PRO A 237 -9.18 3.56 -28.28
N PHE A 238 -8.04 2.91 -28.15
CA PHE A 238 -7.99 1.44 -27.96
C PHE A 238 -8.69 0.99 -26.67
N HIS A 239 -8.53 1.80 -25.62
CA HIS A 239 -9.24 1.64 -24.35
C HIS A 239 -10.02 2.93 -24.05
N PRO A 240 -11.29 3.04 -24.43
CA PRO A 240 -12.16 4.11 -23.96
C PRO A 240 -12.46 3.96 -22.45
N PRO A 241 -12.95 5.00 -21.77
CA PRO A 241 -13.43 4.88 -20.40
C PRO A 241 -14.46 3.78 -20.27
N ALA A 242 -14.33 2.99 -19.19
CA ALA A 242 -15.20 1.84 -18.98
C ALA A 242 -16.60 2.24 -18.54
N SER A 243 -17.55 1.33 -18.75
CA SER A 243 -18.94 1.47 -18.30
C SER A 243 -19.23 0.42 -17.22
N VAL A 244 -20.06 0.78 -16.26
CA VAL A 244 -20.61 -0.15 -15.28
C VAL A 244 -22.13 -0.21 -15.49
N VAL A 245 -22.65 -1.41 -15.62
CA VAL A 245 -24.08 -1.69 -15.77
C VAL A 245 -24.62 -2.22 -14.45
N ALA A 246 -25.78 -1.71 -14.02
CA ALA A 246 -26.43 -2.15 -12.81
C ALA A 246 -26.64 -3.66 -12.78
N GLN A 247 -26.40 -4.30 -11.65
CA GLN A 247 -26.58 -5.74 -11.39
C GLN A 247 -25.86 -6.65 -12.40
N SER A 248 -24.75 -6.18 -12.97
CA SER A 248 -23.98 -6.90 -13.98
C SER A 248 -22.49 -6.70 -13.76
N VAL A 249 -21.71 -7.68 -14.22
CA VAL A 249 -20.26 -7.58 -14.31
C VAL A 249 -19.87 -6.92 -15.62
N SER A 250 -19.15 -5.82 -15.54
CA SER A 250 -18.41 -5.24 -16.66
C SER A 250 -16.95 -5.67 -16.56
N GLU A 251 -16.34 -6.11 -17.66
CA GLU A 251 -14.96 -6.58 -17.66
C GLU A 251 -14.13 -5.78 -18.64
N VAL A 252 -12.93 -5.36 -18.21
CA VAL A 252 -11.93 -4.69 -19.04
C VAL A 252 -10.55 -5.33 -18.84
N SER A 253 -9.75 -5.34 -19.89
CA SER A 253 -8.42 -5.95 -19.87
C SER A 253 -7.37 -4.94 -20.30
N PHE A 254 -6.22 -4.96 -19.63
CA PHE A 254 -5.05 -4.14 -19.95
C PHE A 254 -3.83 -5.02 -20.13
N THR A 255 -2.93 -4.59 -21.01
CA THR A 255 -1.68 -5.30 -21.25
C THR A 255 -0.51 -4.39 -20.88
N ILE A 256 0.27 -4.77 -19.89
CA ILE A 256 1.51 -4.09 -19.50
C ILE A 256 2.66 -5.10 -19.59
N ASP A 257 3.81 -4.70 -20.11
CA ASP A 257 4.94 -5.59 -20.30
C ASP A 257 6.21 -5.07 -19.63
N ARG A 258 7.15 -5.96 -19.36
CA ARG A 258 8.41 -5.60 -18.74
C ARG A 258 9.19 -4.62 -19.63
N VAL A 259 9.65 -3.54 -19.03
CA VAL A 259 10.53 -2.62 -19.74
C VAL A 259 11.91 -3.22 -19.88
N SER A 260 12.48 -3.09 -21.09
CA SER A 260 13.88 -3.44 -21.39
C SER A 260 14.64 -2.20 -21.83
N SER A 261 15.91 -2.12 -21.45
CA SER A 261 16.80 -1.06 -21.91
C SER A 261 17.58 -1.56 -23.12
N PHE A 262 17.62 -0.75 -24.16
CA PHE A 262 18.46 -0.98 -25.32
C PHE A 262 19.52 0.13 -25.41
N THR A 263 20.81 -0.29 -25.46
CA THR A 263 21.92 0.65 -25.68
C THR A 263 22.48 0.41 -27.06
N ALA A 264 22.35 1.40 -27.95
CA ALA A 264 22.98 1.40 -29.24
C ALA A 264 24.21 2.29 -29.21
N SER A 265 25.36 1.79 -29.69
CA SER A 265 26.56 2.58 -29.94
C SER A 265 26.83 2.61 -31.44
N THR A 266 27.06 3.78 -32.00
CA THR A 266 27.60 3.91 -33.36
C THR A 266 29.10 3.93 -33.31
N MET A 267 29.75 3.05 -34.07
CA MET A 267 31.19 3.13 -34.28
C MET A 267 31.43 3.89 -35.62
N ASP A 268 32.32 4.86 -35.55
CA ASP A 268 32.82 5.48 -36.78
C ASP A 268 33.79 4.48 -37.45
N THR A 269 33.62 4.32 -38.76
CA THR A 269 34.42 3.38 -39.55
C THR A 269 35.79 3.96 -39.95
N LEU A 270 36.19 5.10 -39.39
CA LEU A 270 37.52 5.67 -39.54
C LEU A 270 38.51 5.09 -38.52
N CYS A 271 39.10 3.96 -38.84
CA CYS A 271 40.41 3.53 -38.33
C CYS A 271 41.47 3.88 -39.34
#